data_d20b63e838c744e040f80bfc835e7475
#
_entry.id   d20b63e838c744e040f80bfc835e7475
#
_cell.length_a   1.000
_cell.length_b   1.000
_cell.length_c   1.000
_cell.angle_alpha   90.00
_cell.angle_beta   90.00
_cell.angle_gamma   90.00
#
_symmetry.space_group_name_H-M   'P 1'
#
loop_
_entity.id
_entity.type
_entity.pdbx_description
1 polymer ?
#
loop_
_entity_poly.entity_id
_entity_poly.type
_entity_poly.pdbx_seq_one_letter_code
_entity_poly.pdbx_strand_id
1 'polypeptide(L)'
;MGLPEILITFKTKGLTAIQRSERGIVAVILHDETEGGETLTVYNSITEVDFTKWSERNYDYLKLIYEGVPYRVIVYRMGLEDTNYMPALAVLKNMKWNYLTIPGIATEGVPSIASFIKEARDQDHKTFKAVLPNSKSDHEGIINFTTDKIDSILSKTQFTTAEYCARITGILAGLSLARSSTYYVLNDITAAETPDDPDKRIDAGELILVFDGEKFKIGRGVNSLVSFTTDKGQEFSKIKIMEGVDLYQDDIRDTFEDSYVGKVRNDYDAKQMFVAALDNAIKYSPAGA
;
A
#
# COMPACT_ATOMS: atom_id res chain seq x y z
N MET A 1 35.52 -29.94 -23.24
CA MET A 1 35.21 -28.94 -22.17
C MET A 1 34.13 -28.07 -22.74
N GLY A 2 32.88 -28.27 -22.28
CA GLY A 2 31.77 -27.43 -22.67
C GLY A 2 31.83 -26.09 -21.95
N LEU A 3 31.40 -25.03 -22.61
CA LEU A 3 31.21 -23.70 -22.01
C LEU A 3 30.25 -23.83 -20.83
N PRO A 4 30.47 -23.10 -19.71
CA PRO A 4 29.52 -23.11 -18.61
C PRO A 4 28.21 -22.51 -19.08
N GLU A 5 27.16 -23.32 -19.08
CA GLU A 5 25.80 -22.90 -19.34
C GLU A 5 25.31 -22.15 -18.10
N ILE A 6 25.23 -20.82 -18.18
CA ILE A 6 24.61 -20.01 -17.13
C ILE A 6 23.12 -20.01 -17.40
N LEU A 7 22.43 -20.99 -16.82
CA LEU A 7 20.98 -21.04 -16.84
C LEU A 7 20.45 -20.07 -15.75
N ILE A 8 20.12 -18.84 -16.15
CA ILE A 8 19.35 -17.95 -15.28
C ILE A 8 17.89 -18.41 -15.42
N THR A 9 17.49 -19.34 -14.57
CA THR A 9 16.10 -19.76 -14.49
C THR A 9 15.40 -18.79 -13.54
N PHE A 10 14.73 -17.78 -14.09
CA PHE A 10 13.71 -17.07 -13.34
C PHE A 10 12.62 -18.09 -13.01
N LYS A 11 12.59 -18.53 -11.77
CA LYS A 11 11.55 -19.44 -11.31
C LYS A 11 10.27 -18.63 -11.14
N THR A 12 9.50 -18.48 -12.22
CA THR A 12 8.11 -18.00 -12.21
C THR A 12 7.21 -18.76 -11.24
N LYS A 13 7.65 -19.90 -10.73
CA LYS A 13 6.94 -20.66 -9.68
C LYS A 13 6.86 -19.97 -8.32
N GLY A 14 7.53 -18.85 -8.10
CA GLY A 14 7.47 -18.08 -6.86
C GLY A 14 6.60 -16.83 -6.93
N LEU A 15 6.10 -16.42 -8.10
CA LEU A 15 5.10 -15.35 -8.27
C LEU A 15 3.68 -15.78 -7.83
N THR A 16 3.54 -16.98 -7.32
CA THR A 16 2.38 -17.47 -6.57
C THR A 16 2.26 -16.79 -5.20
N ALA A 17 1.24 -17.12 -4.45
CA ALA A 17 0.83 -16.52 -3.16
C ALA A 17 1.97 -16.15 -2.18
N ILE A 18 3.13 -16.80 -2.22
CA ILE A 18 4.24 -16.56 -1.29
C ILE A 18 4.95 -15.22 -1.55
N GLN A 19 5.37 -14.90 -2.78
CA GLN A 19 6.03 -13.61 -3.09
C GLN A 19 5.08 -12.44 -2.91
N ARG A 20 3.83 -12.68 -3.15
CA ARG A 20 2.81 -11.70 -2.93
C ARG A 20 2.44 -11.50 -1.46
N SER A 21 2.50 -12.54 -0.64
CA SER A 21 2.37 -12.39 0.81
C SER A 21 3.49 -11.51 1.39
N GLU A 22 4.67 -11.48 0.80
CA GLU A 22 5.76 -10.58 1.18
C GLU A 22 5.51 -9.12 0.75
N ARG A 23 4.66 -8.85 -0.24
CA ARG A 23 4.34 -7.49 -0.67
C ARG A 23 3.22 -6.82 0.11
N GLY A 24 2.36 -7.54 0.73
CA GLY A 24 1.25 -6.99 1.50
C GLY A 24 1.67 -6.37 2.84
N ILE A 25 2.75 -5.61 2.89
CA ILE A 25 3.30 -5.03 4.11
C ILE A 25 2.73 -3.64 4.32
N VAL A 26 2.09 -3.45 5.47
CA VAL A 26 1.54 -2.16 5.91
C VAL A 26 2.50 -1.52 6.91
N ALA A 27 2.85 -0.26 6.69
CA ALA A 27 3.41 0.61 7.70
C ALA A 27 2.29 1.45 8.31
N VAL A 28 2.20 1.50 9.64
CA VAL A 28 1.24 2.34 10.34
C VAL A 28 1.93 3.15 11.42
N ILE A 29 1.60 4.44 11.49
CA ILE A 29 2.05 5.30 12.57
C ILE A 29 0.85 5.54 13.50
N LEU A 30 1.01 5.21 14.78
CA LEU A 30 -0.03 5.35 15.79
C LEU A 30 0.46 6.26 16.91
N HIS A 31 -0.40 7.20 17.32
CA HIS A 31 -0.17 8.02 18.52
C HIS A 31 -0.67 7.25 19.75
N ASP A 32 0.25 6.85 20.62
CA ASP A 32 -0.09 6.05 21.80
C ASP A 32 0.99 6.18 22.89
N GLU A 33 0.56 6.37 24.14
CA GLU A 33 1.43 6.45 25.32
C GLU A 33 1.16 5.35 26.35
N THR A 34 0.43 4.28 25.93
CA THR A 34 0.19 3.13 26.80
C THR A 34 1.51 2.49 27.22
N GLU A 35 1.67 2.22 28.52
CA GLU A 35 2.90 1.66 29.06
C GLU A 35 3.29 0.32 28.46
N GLY A 36 4.59 0.05 28.39
CA GLY A 36 5.15 -1.22 27.93
C GLY A 36 5.17 -1.42 26.40
N GLY A 37 4.81 -0.40 25.63
CA GLY A 37 4.91 -0.45 24.17
C GLY A 37 6.28 -0.01 23.66
N GLU A 38 6.77 -0.69 22.62
CA GLU A 38 7.98 -0.34 21.90
C GLU A 38 7.71 0.71 20.84
N THR A 39 8.71 1.54 20.50
CA THR A 39 8.61 2.57 19.47
C THR A 39 8.38 1.98 18.08
N LEU A 40 9.00 0.83 17.78
CA LEU A 40 8.87 0.14 16.51
C LEU A 40 8.59 -1.34 16.77
N THR A 41 7.47 -1.82 16.27
CA THR A 41 7.09 -3.24 16.42
C THR A 41 6.62 -3.78 15.06
N VAL A 42 6.87 -5.07 14.84
CA VAL A 42 6.45 -5.77 13.62
C VAL A 42 5.56 -6.93 14.03
N TYR A 43 4.36 -6.98 13.48
CA TYR A 43 3.40 -8.06 13.71
C TYR A 43 3.10 -8.79 12.39
N ASN A 44 3.02 -10.14 12.45
CA ASN A 44 2.60 -10.95 11.30
C ASN A 44 1.12 -11.35 11.39
N SER A 45 0.52 -11.21 12.57
CA SER A 45 -0.88 -11.53 12.82
C SER A 45 -1.44 -10.65 13.94
N ILE A 46 -2.75 -10.42 13.91
CA ILE A 46 -3.45 -9.74 15.01
C ILE A 46 -3.31 -10.48 16.35
N THR A 47 -3.10 -11.79 16.33
CA THR A 47 -2.92 -12.59 17.53
C THR A 47 -1.59 -12.34 18.25
N GLU A 48 -0.62 -11.72 17.57
CA GLU A 48 0.66 -11.30 18.16
C GLU A 48 0.54 -9.94 18.87
N VAL A 49 -0.54 -9.21 18.63
CA VAL A 49 -0.76 -7.89 19.23
C VAL A 49 -1.26 -8.04 20.65
N ASP A 50 -0.43 -7.64 21.59
CA ASP A 50 -0.83 -7.54 23.00
C ASP A 50 -1.69 -6.28 23.21
N PHE A 51 -2.99 -6.45 23.33
CA PHE A 51 -3.96 -5.36 23.47
C PHE A 51 -3.70 -4.49 24.71
N THR A 52 -3.04 -5.00 25.72
CA THR A 52 -2.73 -4.23 26.94
C THR A 52 -1.69 -3.14 26.73
N LYS A 53 -0.95 -3.23 25.63
CA LYS A 53 0.08 -2.26 25.24
C LYS A 53 -0.43 -1.16 24.30
N TRP A 54 -1.71 -1.16 24.00
CA TRP A 54 -2.35 -0.22 23.07
C TRP A 54 -3.61 0.36 23.69
N SER A 55 -3.92 1.60 23.38
CA SER A 55 -5.24 2.15 23.65
C SER A 55 -6.32 1.36 22.90
N GLU A 56 -7.53 1.30 23.43
CA GLU A 56 -8.66 0.57 22.80
C GLU A 56 -8.85 1.01 21.35
N ARG A 57 -8.72 2.33 21.08
CA ARG A 57 -8.88 2.88 19.74
C ARG A 57 -7.78 2.45 18.79
N ASN A 58 -6.52 2.45 19.21
CA ASN A 58 -5.40 1.99 18.39
C ASN A 58 -5.46 0.49 18.12
N TYR A 59 -5.92 -0.28 19.09
CA TYR A 59 -6.18 -1.71 18.88
C TYR A 59 -7.29 -1.94 17.85
N ASP A 60 -8.34 -1.11 17.83
CA ASP A 60 -9.38 -1.14 16.78
C ASP A 60 -8.78 -0.83 15.41
N TYR A 61 -7.86 0.13 15.27
CA TYR A 61 -7.18 0.39 13.99
C TYR A 61 -6.36 -0.82 13.52
N LEU A 62 -5.67 -1.49 14.42
CA LEU A 62 -4.93 -2.71 14.07
C LEU A 62 -5.88 -3.84 13.63
N LYS A 63 -7.02 -4.02 14.29
CA LYS A 63 -8.06 -4.96 13.82
C LYS A 63 -8.57 -4.60 12.43
N LEU A 64 -8.84 -3.32 12.15
CA LEU A 64 -9.27 -2.84 10.83
C LEU A 64 -8.24 -3.20 9.75
N ILE A 65 -6.95 -3.01 10.02
CA ILE A 65 -5.88 -3.37 9.08
C ILE A 65 -5.87 -4.88 8.85
N TYR A 66 -5.90 -5.68 9.91
CA TYR A 66 -5.81 -7.14 9.79
C TYR A 66 -7.05 -7.81 9.20
N GLU A 67 -8.21 -7.17 9.25
CA GLU A 67 -9.40 -7.63 8.52
C GLU A 67 -9.17 -7.65 6.98
N GLY A 68 -8.20 -6.89 6.48
CA GLY A 68 -7.73 -6.95 5.09
C GLY A 68 -6.76 -8.08 4.80
N VAL A 69 -6.31 -8.81 5.81
CA VAL A 69 -5.33 -9.91 5.72
C VAL A 69 -4.02 -9.47 5.06
N PRO A 70 -3.35 -8.40 5.52
CA PRO A 70 -2.03 -8.06 5.05
C PRO A 70 -1.01 -9.14 5.46
N TYR A 71 0.10 -9.20 4.75
CA TYR A 71 1.19 -10.13 5.08
C TYR A 71 1.85 -9.79 6.41
N ARG A 72 2.08 -8.48 6.66
CA ARG A 72 2.79 -7.97 7.84
C ARG A 72 2.37 -6.53 8.12
N VAL A 73 2.40 -6.15 9.39
CA VAL A 73 2.17 -4.78 9.82
C VAL A 73 3.36 -4.29 10.63
N ILE A 74 3.95 -3.20 10.18
CA ILE A 74 5.02 -2.47 10.87
C ILE A 74 4.36 -1.29 11.58
N VAL A 75 4.41 -1.27 12.89
CA VAL A 75 3.79 -0.22 13.71
C VAL A 75 4.89 0.67 14.27
N TYR A 76 4.81 1.96 13.97
CA TYR A 76 5.63 2.98 14.60
C TYR A 76 4.77 3.76 15.60
N ARG A 77 5.20 3.79 16.85
CA ARG A 77 4.53 4.50 17.95
C ARG A 77 5.10 5.90 18.09
N MET A 78 4.22 6.90 18.11
CA MET A 78 4.53 8.30 18.41
C MET A 78 3.83 8.74 19.68
N GLY A 79 4.34 9.77 20.33
CA GLY A 79 3.66 10.42 21.45
C GLY A 79 2.34 11.09 21.01
N LEU A 80 1.38 11.22 21.94
CA LEU A 80 0.05 11.75 21.63
C LEU A 80 0.09 13.18 21.05
N GLU A 81 1.02 14.02 21.55
CA GLU A 81 1.15 15.41 21.14
C GLU A 81 2.12 15.63 19.96
N ASP A 82 2.75 14.56 19.48
CA ASP A 82 3.72 14.65 18.39
C ASP A 82 3.02 14.93 17.06
N THR A 83 3.35 16.07 16.45
CA THR A 83 2.83 16.45 15.12
C THR A 83 3.87 16.32 14.01
N ASN A 84 5.13 16.07 14.36
CA ASN A 84 6.23 15.91 13.41
C ASN A 84 6.45 14.45 13.07
N TYR A 85 5.99 14.03 11.90
CA TYR A 85 6.14 12.66 11.39
C TYR A 85 7.52 12.33 10.83
N MET A 86 8.41 13.33 10.62
CA MET A 86 9.70 13.11 9.94
C MET A 86 10.60 12.09 10.63
N PRO A 87 10.70 12.01 11.98
CA PRO A 87 11.49 10.97 12.63
C PRO A 87 10.98 9.55 12.34
N ALA A 88 9.65 9.36 12.37
CA ALA A 88 9.01 8.08 12.04
C ALA A 88 9.26 7.70 10.58
N LEU A 89 9.06 8.65 9.66
CA LEU A 89 9.27 8.44 8.23
C LEU A 89 10.73 8.14 7.90
N ALA A 90 11.70 8.74 8.59
CA ALA A 90 13.13 8.47 8.42
C ALA A 90 13.49 7.01 8.79
N VAL A 91 12.87 6.47 9.83
CA VAL A 91 13.02 5.05 10.20
C VAL A 91 12.35 4.16 9.16
N LEU A 92 11.09 4.44 8.81
CA LEU A 92 10.30 3.65 7.87
C LEU A 92 10.90 3.68 6.45
N LYS A 93 11.55 4.76 6.02
CA LYS A 93 12.21 4.88 4.70
C LYS A 93 13.22 3.76 4.44
N ASN A 94 13.85 3.22 5.50
CA ASN A 94 14.85 2.16 5.42
C ASN A 94 14.28 0.74 5.53
N MET A 95 12.96 0.62 5.60
CA MET A 95 12.27 -0.68 5.71
C MET A 95 11.52 -1.01 4.42
N LYS A 96 11.25 -2.30 4.18
CA LYS A 96 10.37 -2.74 3.09
C LYS A 96 8.92 -2.68 3.55
N TRP A 97 8.10 -1.90 2.86
CA TRP A 97 6.65 -1.85 3.02
C TRP A 97 5.99 -1.35 1.73
N ASN A 98 4.69 -1.54 1.59
CA ASN A 98 3.94 -1.19 0.38
C ASN A 98 2.98 -0.04 0.62
N TYR A 99 2.30 -0.03 1.77
CA TYR A 99 1.27 0.96 2.10
C TYR A 99 1.53 1.59 3.46
N LEU A 100 1.40 2.91 3.53
CA LEU A 100 1.45 3.69 4.77
C LEU A 100 0.05 4.22 5.09
N THR A 101 -0.30 4.20 6.37
CA THR A 101 -1.46 4.90 6.91
C THR A 101 -1.16 5.48 8.27
N ILE A 102 -1.85 6.56 8.62
CA ILE A 102 -1.77 7.23 9.93
C ILE A 102 -3.20 7.48 10.37
N PRO A 103 -3.84 6.50 11.05
CA PRO A 103 -5.21 6.65 11.49
C PRO A 103 -5.38 7.86 12.41
N GLY A 104 -6.39 8.68 12.14
CA GLY A 104 -6.63 9.89 12.92
C GLY A 104 -5.67 11.05 12.63
N ILE A 105 -4.89 11.00 11.55
CA ILE A 105 -4.00 12.10 11.14
C ILE A 105 -4.78 13.43 11.03
N ALA A 106 -4.25 14.49 11.61
CA ALA A 106 -4.79 15.83 11.45
C ALA A 106 -4.61 16.33 10.01
N THR A 107 -5.55 17.15 9.54
CA THR A 107 -5.55 17.67 8.16
C THR A 107 -4.23 18.37 7.80
N GLU A 108 -3.62 19.06 8.75
CA GLU A 108 -2.35 19.79 8.60
C GLU A 108 -1.16 18.85 8.36
N GLY A 109 -1.24 17.59 8.83
CA GLY A 109 -0.19 16.59 8.67
C GLY A 109 -0.22 15.90 7.28
N VAL A 110 -1.37 15.85 6.63
CA VAL A 110 -1.57 15.13 5.36
C VAL A 110 -0.61 15.60 4.26
N PRO A 111 -0.38 16.91 4.03
CA PRO A 111 0.53 17.35 2.96
C PRO A 111 1.97 16.88 3.14
N SER A 112 2.46 16.79 4.38
CA SER A 112 3.83 16.35 4.67
C SER A 112 4.03 14.88 4.30
N ILE A 113 3.05 14.04 4.61
CA ILE A 113 3.08 12.60 4.24
C ILE A 113 2.97 12.45 2.73
N ALA A 114 2.08 13.19 2.07
CA ALA A 114 1.95 13.16 0.62
C ALA A 114 3.27 13.57 -0.07
N SER A 115 3.94 14.61 0.43
CA SER A 115 5.25 15.06 -0.10
C SER A 115 6.32 13.98 0.09
N PHE A 116 6.38 13.34 1.26
CA PHE A 116 7.30 12.23 1.51
C PHE A 116 7.11 11.07 0.51
N ILE A 117 5.86 10.66 0.26
CA ILE A 117 5.57 9.59 -0.69
C ILE A 117 5.98 9.98 -2.12
N LYS A 118 5.68 11.22 -2.55
CA LYS A 118 6.08 11.73 -3.87
C LYS A 118 7.61 11.71 -4.02
N GLU A 119 8.33 12.26 -3.05
CA GLU A 119 9.80 12.27 -3.06
C GLU A 119 10.37 10.86 -3.07
N ALA A 120 9.85 9.95 -2.25
CA ALA A 120 10.30 8.56 -2.19
C ALA A 120 10.09 7.83 -3.54
N ARG A 121 8.99 8.11 -4.26
CA ARG A 121 8.73 7.50 -5.57
C ARG A 121 9.51 8.18 -6.70
N ASP A 122 9.48 9.50 -6.77
CA ASP A 122 10.02 10.25 -7.90
C ASP A 122 11.55 10.37 -7.85
N GLN A 123 12.15 10.46 -6.66
CA GLN A 123 13.58 10.66 -6.48
C GLN A 123 14.32 9.40 -6.02
N ASP A 124 13.78 8.70 -5.00
CA ASP A 124 14.43 7.50 -4.43
C ASP A 124 14.00 6.21 -5.14
N HIS A 125 13.08 6.29 -6.09
CA HIS A 125 12.53 5.15 -6.85
C HIS A 125 11.97 4.03 -5.97
N LYS A 126 11.39 4.38 -4.82
CA LYS A 126 10.67 3.43 -3.96
C LYS A 126 9.25 3.21 -4.48
N THR A 127 8.67 2.07 -4.16
CA THR A 127 7.30 1.71 -4.55
C THR A 127 6.27 2.01 -3.45
N PHE A 128 6.59 2.95 -2.57
CA PHE A 128 5.78 3.34 -1.43
C PHE A 128 4.46 3.99 -1.84
N LYS A 129 3.40 3.65 -1.15
CA LYS A 129 2.06 4.25 -1.31
C LYS A 129 1.49 4.64 0.05
N ALA A 130 0.59 5.62 0.07
CA ALA A 130 -0.13 5.97 1.29
C ALA A 130 -1.63 6.08 1.02
N VAL A 131 -2.43 5.63 1.99
CA VAL A 131 -3.87 5.91 2.06
C VAL A 131 -4.06 7.08 3.01
N LEU A 132 -4.51 8.20 2.47
CA LEU A 132 -4.63 9.47 3.18
C LEU A 132 -6.06 10.02 3.09
N PRO A 133 -6.56 10.65 4.15
CA PRO A 133 -7.88 11.26 4.14
C PRO A 133 -7.87 12.57 3.33
N ASN A 134 -8.83 12.74 2.44
CA ASN A 134 -9.10 14.00 1.72
C ASN A 134 -7.86 14.62 1.03
N SER A 135 -6.95 13.77 0.53
CA SER A 135 -5.67 14.19 -0.04
C SER A 135 -5.72 14.28 -1.58
N LYS A 136 -6.07 15.44 -2.10
CA LYS A 136 -6.09 15.75 -3.56
C LYS A 136 -4.67 16.00 -4.07
N SER A 137 -3.81 14.98 -3.99
CA SER A 137 -2.37 15.12 -4.22
C SER A 137 -1.96 14.98 -5.69
N ASP A 138 -2.86 14.52 -6.56
CA ASP A 138 -2.60 14.29 -7.98
C ASP A 138 -1.33 13.45 -8.23
N HIS A 139 -1.30 12.25 -7.63
CA HIS A 139 -0.15 11.37 -7.69
C HIS A 139 -0.55 9.89 -7.52
N GLU A 140 0.05 9.00 -8.32
CA GLU A 140 -0.27 7.57 -8.32
C GLU A 140 0.08 6.81 -7.02
N GLY A 141 1.02 7.33 -6.23
CA GLY A 141 1.38 6.76 -4.92
C GLY A 141 0.44 7.16 -3.78
N ILE A 142 -0.53 8.04 -4.01
CA ILE A 142 -1.47 8.51 -2.99
C ILE A 142 -2.88 8.01 -3.29
N ILE A 143 -3.47 7.31 -2.33
CA ILE A 143 -4.86 6.90 -2.37
C ILE A 143 -5.65 7.89 -1.52
N ASN A 144 -6.51 8.67 -2.18
CA ASN A 144 -7.33 9.71 -1.56
C ASN A 144 -8.66 9.13 -1.09
N PHE A 145 -8.73 8.69 0.16
CA PHE A 145 -9.97 8.20 0.76
C PHE A 145 -10.80 9.36 1.31
N THR A 146 -12.12 9.39 1.00
CA THR A 146 -12.95 10.57 1.29
C THR A 146 -14.33 10.29 1.90
N THR A 147 -14.70 9.02 2.13
CA THR A 147 -15.96 8.67 2.82
C THR A 147 -15.82 8.92 4.31
N ASP A 148 -16.83 9.52 4.91
CA ASP A 148 -16.88 9.87 6.33
C ASP A 148 -18.03 9.17 7.08
N LYS A 149 -18.09 9.33 8.41
CA LYS A 149 -19.16 8.85 9.30
C LYS A 149 -19.42 7.36 9.16
N ILE A 150 -18.38 6.55 9.33
CA ILE A 150 -18.43 5.12 9.08
C ILE A 150 -18.69 4.36 10.38
N ASP A 151 -19.84 3.69 10.45
CA ASP A 151 -20.16 2.76 11.52
C ASP A 151 -19.75 1.34 11.13
N SER A 152 -18.98 0.69 11.99
CA SER A 152 -18.44 -0.65 11.76
C SER A 152 -18.75 -1.57 12.94
N ILE A 153 -19.00 -2.84 12.66
CA ILE A 153 -19.16 -3.87 13.70
C ILE A 153 -17.89 -4.12 14.51
N LEU A 154 -16.74 -3.62 14.03
CA LEU A 154 -15.43 -3.81 14.67
C LEU A 154 -15.15 -2.80 15.79
N SER A 155 -15.97 -1.76 15.93
CA SER A 155 -15.84 -0.76 17.00
C SER A 155 -17.21 -0.27 17.45
N LYS A 156 -17.26 0.17 18.72
CA LYS A 156 -18.47 0.78 19.30
C LYS A 156 -18.67 2.23 18.91
N THR A 157 -17.63 2.87 18.40
CA THR A 157 -17.64 4.29 18.02
C THR A 157 -17.47 4.44 16.52
N GLN A 158 -18.14 5.44 15.96
CA GLN A 158 -18.05 5.79 14.55
C GLN A 158 -16.61 6.15 14.16
N PHE A 159 -16.20 5.75 12.98
CA PHE A 159 -14.92 6.13 12.39
C PHE A 159 -15.06 7.35 11.50
N THR A 160 -14.09 8.24 11.61
CA THR A 160 -13.87 9.34 10.66
C THR A 160 -13.15 8.82 9.41
N THR A 161 -13.13 9.62 8.35
CA THR A 161 -12.35 9.36 7.13
C THR A 161 -10.90 9.00 7.45
N ALA A 162 -10.24 9.78 8.30
CA ALA A 162 -8.84 9.57 8.65
C ALA A 162 -8.58 8.24 9.38
N GLU A 163 -9.47 7.86 10.24
CA GLU A 163 -9.38 6.61 11.00
C GLU A 163 -9.63 5.38 10.14
N TYR A 164 -10.63 5.46 9.25
CA TYR A 164 -10.99 4.32 8.39
C TYR A 164 -9.99 4.08 7.24
N CYS A 165 -9.04 5.02 6.99
CA CYS A 165 -7.88 4.77 6.14
C CYS A 165 -7.12 3.50 6.54
N ALA A 166 -7.11 3.13 7.82
CA ALA A 166 -6.55 1.87 8.33
C ALA A 166 -7.17 0.64 7.63
N ARG A 167 -8.50 0.61 7.52
CA ARG A 167 -9.24 -0.49 6.88
C ARG A 167 -8.94 -0.59 5.39
N ILE A 168 -8.98 0.56 4.69
CA ILE A 168 -8.67 0.63 3.25
C ILE A 168 -7.24 0.17 3.00
N THR A 169 -6.29 0.60 3.83
CA THR A 169 -4.89 0.18 3.73
C THR A 169 -4.73 -1.34 3.87
N GLY A 170 -5.39 -1.93 4.86
CA GLY A 170 -5.39 -3.39 5.06
C GLY A 170 -5.95 -4.15 3.86
N ILE A 171 -7.08 -3.68 3.29
CA ILE A 171 -7.68 -4.28 2.08
C ILE A 171 -6.70 -4.22 0.91
N LEU A 172 -6.14 -3.03 0.61
CA LEU A 172 -5.25 -2.86 -0.54
C LEU A 172 -3.96 -3.68 -0.39
N ALA A 173 -3.42 -3.78 0.82
CA ALA A 173 -2.25 -4.60 1.10
C ALA A 173 -2.53 -6.09 0.98
N GLY A 174 -3.68 -6.57 1.47
CA GLY A 174 -4.04 -7.99 1.45
C GLY A 174 -4.65 -8.48 0.14
N LEU A 175 -5.00 -7.56 -0.76
CA LEU A 175 -5.72 -7.90 -1.99
C LEU A 175 -4.84 -8.64 -3.01
N SER A 176 -5.37 -9.67 -3.70
CA SER A 176 -4.71 -10.41 -4.77
C SER A 176 -4.46 -9.55 -6.03
N LEU A 177 -3.23 -9.59 -6.65
CA LEU A 177 -2.94 -8.92 -7.94
C LEU A 177 -3.94 -9.33 -9.03
N ALA A 178 -4.49 -10.52 -8.97
CA ALA A 178 -5.54 -10.96 -9.88
C ALA A 178 -6.87 -10.21 -9.67
N ARG A 179 -7.09 -9.60 -8.48
CA ARG A 179 -8.33 -8.91 -8.13
C ARG A 179 -8.14 -7.41 -8.10
N SER A 180 -9.18 -6.67 -8.51
CA SER A 180 -9.28 -5.23 -8.32
C SER A 180 -9.96 -4.93 -6.97
N SER A 181 -9.61 -3.79 -6.36
CA SER A 181 -10.37 -3.25 -5.22
C SER A 181 -11.72 -2.64 -5.63
N THR A 182 -11.98 -2.47 -6.94
CA THR A 182 -13.29 -2.03 -7.44
C THR A 182 -14.37 -3.01 -7.03
N TYR A 183 -15.44 -2.51 -6.43
CA TYR A 183 -16.55 -3.28 -5.87
C TYR A 183 -16.17 -4.32 -4.82
N TYR A 184 -15.04 -4.09 -4.14
CA TYR A 184 -14.70 -4.89 -2.97
C TYR A 184 -15.75 -4.67 -1.87
N VAL A 185 -16.35 -5.76 -1.41
CA VAL A 185 -17.43 -5.73 -0.40
C VAL A 185 -16.83 -5.57 0.99
N LEU A 186 -17.35 -4.60 1.75
CA LEU A 186 -17.01 -4.37 3.15
C LEU A 186 -18.14 -4.92 4.03
N ASN A 187 -17.93 -6.09 4.60
CA ASN A 187 -18.91 -6.75 5.46
C ASN A 187 -18.93 -6.19 6.88
N ASP A 188 -17.95 -5.37 7.22
CA ASP A 188 -17.80 -4.76 8.55
C ASP A 188 -18.56 -3.45 8.71
N ILE A 189 -19.06 -2.85 7.62
CA ILE A 189 -19.77 -1.56 7.65
C ILE A 189 -21.28 -1.77 7.82
N THR A 190 -21.85 -1.04 8.76
CA THR A 190 -23.29 -0.99 8.98
C THR A 190 -23.93 0.30 8.47
N ALA A 191 -23.19 1.42 8.51
CA ALA A 191 -23.61 2.70 7.93
C ALA A 191 -22.37 3.51 7.52
N ALA A 192 -22.51 4.34 6.50
CA ALA A 192 -21.50 5.32 6.08
C ALA A 192 -22.18 6.45 5.29
N GLU A 193 -21.48 7.56 5.16
CA GLU A 193 -21.89 8.63 4.26
C GLU A 193 -21.96 8.11 2.82
N THR A 194 -23.07 8.37 2.13
CA THR A 194 -23.24 8.04 0.71
C THR A 194 -23.04 9.29 -0.13
N PRO A 195 -22.19 9.24 -1.17
CA PRO A 195 -21.97 10.38 -2.04
C PRO A 195 -23.18 10.67 -2.93
N ASP A 196 -23.51 11.96 -3.11
CA ASP A 196 -24.59 12.39 -4.01
C ASP A 196 -24.27 12.12 -5.50
N ASP A 197 -23.00 12.27 -5.89
CA ASP A 197 -22.49 12.05 -7.24
C ASP A 197 -21.20 11.22 -7.19
N PRO A 198 -21.32 9.88 -7.15
CA PRO A 198 -20.17 8.98 -7.06
C PRO A 198 -19.21 9.11 -8.25
N ASP A 199 -19.74 9.27 -9.46
CA ASP A 199 -18.90 9.30 -10.67
C ASP A 199 -18.00 10.54 -10.68
N LYS A 200 -18.53 11.70 -10.34
CA LYS A 200 -17.77 12.94 -10.24
C LYS A 200 -16.64 12.85 -9.19
N ARG A 201 -16.89 12.21 -8.05
CA ARG A 201 -15.89 12.02 -7.01
C ARG A 201 -14.78 11.07 -7.46
N ILE A 202 -15.14 9.97 -8.12
CA ILE A 202 -14.19 9.02 -8.69
C ILE A 202 -13.33 9.69 -9.77
N ASP A 203 -13.93 10.49 -10.66
CA ASP A 203 -13.20 11.22 -11.69
C ASP A 203 -12.26 12.29 -11.11
N ALA A 204 -12.54 12.77 -9.89
CA ALA A 204 -11.66 13.65 -9.12
C ALA A 204 -10.55 12.88 -8.36
N GLY A 205 -10.36 11.57 -8.62
CA GLY A 205 -9.33 10.74 -7.99
C GLY A 205 -9.64 10.37 -6.53
N GLU A 206 -10.92 10.32 -6.16
CA GLU A 206 -11.35 9.96 -4.82
C GLU A 206 -11.72 8.47 -4.74
N LEU A 207 -11.15 7.76 -3.77
CA LEU A 207 -11.60 6.43 -3.40
C LEU A 207 -12.74 6.58 -2.40
N ILE A 208 -13.93 6.15 -2.78
CA ILE A 208 -15.16 6.29 -2.00
C ILE A 208 -15.83 4.96 -1.75
N LEU A 209 -16.67 4.92 -0.72
CA LEU A 209 -17.58 3.82 -0.48
C LEU A 209 -18.94 4.13 -1.12
N VAL A 210 -19.57 3.10 -1.66
CA VAL A 210 -20.91 3.17 -2.24
C VAL A 210 -21.78 2.06 -1.64
N PHE A 211 -23.06 2.34 -1.48
CA PHE A 211 -24.06 1.37 -1.02
C PHE A 211 -24.89 0.90 -2.20
N ASP A 212 -25.01 -0.42 -2.41
CA ASP A 212 -25.76 -0.99 -3.53
C ASP A 212 -27.22 -1.37 -3.19
N GLY A 213 -27.67 -1.01 -2.00
CA GLY A 213 -28.97 -1.40 -1.46
C GLY A 213 -28.89 -2.55 -0.44
N GLU A 214 -27.79 -3.31 -0.44
CA GLU A 214 -27.56 -4.41 0.51
C GLU A 214 -26.24 -4.28 1.26
N LYS A 215 -25.16 -3.86 0.56
CA LYS A 215 -23.79 -3.88 1.08
C LYS A 215 -23.02 -2.62 0.70
N PHE A 216 -22.09 -2.25 1.57
CA PHE A 216 -21.09 -1.24 1.25
C PHE A 216 -19.95 -1.85 0.45
N LYS A 217 -19.49 -1.11 -0.57
CA LYS A 217 -18.42 -1.52 -1.49
C LYS A 217 -17.50 -0.35 -1.77
N ILE A 218 -16.24 -0.63 -2.11
CA ILE A 218 -15.38 0.36 -2.74
C ILE A 218 -15.95 0.69 -4.12
N GLY A 219 -16.27 1.94 -4.41
CA GLY A 219 -16.88 2.34 -5.68
C GLY A 219 -15.95 2.02 -6.86
N ARG A 220 -14.73 2.50 -6.83
CA ARG A 220 -13.68 2.20 -7.82
C ARG A 220 -12.30 2.24 -7.19
N GLY A 221 -11.43 1.31 -7.59
CA GLY A 221 -10.03 1.24 -7.13
C GLY A 221 -9.15 2.23 -7.86
N VAL A 222 -9.26 3.52 -7.50
CA VAL A 222 -8.48 4.63 -8.07
C VAL A 222 -7.57 5.25 -7.02
N ASN A 223 -6.45 5.80 -7.48
CA ASN A 223 -5.56 6.68 -6.71
C ASN A 223 -5.88 8.16 -7.00
N SER A 224 -5.10 9.07 -6.44
CA SER A 224 -5.37 10.51 -6.57
C SER A 224 -4.88 11.15 -7.88
N LEU A 225 -4.30 10.37 -8.81
CA LEU A 225 -3.80 10.89 -10.09
C LEU A 225 -4.97 11.26 -11.02
N VAL A 226 -5.04 12.53 -11.40
CA VAL A 226 -6.08 13.09 -12.29
C VAL A 226 -5.49 13.88 -13.45
N SER A 227 -4.23 14.31 -13.37
CA SER A 227 -3.50 14.97 -14.46
C SER A 227 -2.70 13.93 -15.25
N PHE A 228 -3.15 13.67 -16.48
CA PHE A 228 -2.51 12.67 -17.34
C PHE A 228 -1.54 13.33 -18.32
N THR A 229 -0.42 12.64 -18.57
CA THR A 229 0.60 13.06 -19.54
C THR A 229 0.83 11.94 -20.56
N THR A 230 1.69 12.20 -21.57
CA THR A 230 2.08 11.16 -22.53
C THR A 230 2.76 9.96 -21.87
N ASP A 231 3.51 10.19 -20.80
CA ASP A 231 4.28 9.15 -20.09
C ASP A 231 3.48 8.52 -18.94
N LYS A 232 2.50 9.24 -18.38
CA LYS A 232 1.60 8.76 -17.32
C LYS A 232 0.16 8.92 -17.79
N GLY A 233 -0.37 7.92 -18.49
CA GLY A 233 -1.75 7.89 -18.99
C GLY A 233 -2.78 7.60 -17.90
N GLN A 234 -4.06 7.59 -18.27
CA GLN A 234 -5.18 7.35 -17.37
C GLN A 234 -5.11 5.98 -16.67
N GLU A 235 -4.44 5.00 -17.25
CA GLU A 235 -4.26 3.68 -16.66
C GLU A 235 -3.51 3.74 -15.31
N PHE A 236 -2.60 4.71 -15.13
CA PHE A 236 -1.86 4.91 -13.88
C PHE A 236 -2.72 5.43 -12.73
N SER A 237 -3.94 5.89 -13.00
CA SER A 237 -4.91 6.22 -11.95
C SER A 237 -5.53 4.98 -11.29
N LYS A 238 -5.35 3.78 -11.87
CA LYS A 238 -5.92 2.53 -11.35
C LYS A 238 -4.97 1.85 -10.38
N ILE A 239 -5.40 1.64 -9.14
CA ILE A 239 -4.59 1.00 -8.09
C ILE A 239 -4.04 -0.36 -8.56
N LYS A 240 -4.89 -1.20 -9.19
CA LYS A 240 -4.47 -2.53 -9.68
C LYS A 240 -3.31 -2.46 -10.68
N ILE A 241 -3.32 -1.46 -11.57
CA ILE A 241 -2.24 -1.28 -12.56
C ILE A 241 -0.96 -0.83 -11.86
N MET A 242 -1.07 0.11 -10.93
CA MET A 242 0.09 0.55 -10.15
C MET A 242 0.69 -0.57 -9.30
N GLU A 243 -0.12 -1.48 -8.75
CA GLU A 243 0.39 -2.68 -8.07
C GLU A 243 1.23 -3.56 -9.00
N GLY A 244 0.79 -3.73 -10.24
CA GLY A 244 1.55 -4.48 -11.25
C GLY A 244 2.87 -3.79 -11.60
N VAL A 245 2.84 -2.49 -11.86
CA VAL A 245 4.04 -1.69 -12.17
C VAL A 245 5.04 -1.71 -11.01
N ASP A 246 4.56 -1.51 -9.79
CA ASP A 246 5.40 -1.53 -8.58
C ASP A 246 6.03 -2.92 -8.36
N LEU A 247 5.28 -4.00 -8.63
CA LEU A 247 5.81 -5.37 -8.56
C LEU A 247 6.99 -5.55 -9.52
N TYR A 248 6.81 -5.15 -10.77
CA TYR A 248 7.88 -5.25 -11.76
C TYR A 248 9.11 -4.43 -11.36
N GLN A 249 8.90 -3.23 -10.87
CA GLN A 249 9.98 -2.37 -10.43
C GLN A 249 10.79 -3.01 -9.29
N ASP A 250 10.11 -3.58 -8.30
CA ASP A 250 10.76 -4.26 -7.17
C ASP A 250 11.47 -5.53 -7.61
N ASP A 251 10.83 -6.38 -8.44
CA ASP A 251 11.41 -7.63 -8.95
C ASP A 251 12.68 -7.38 -9.78
N ILE A 252 12.64 -6.34 -10.64
CA ILE A 252 13.79 -5.95 -11.46
C ILE A 252 14.93 -5.47 -10.56
N ARG A 253 14.63 -4.62 -9.59
CA ARG A 253 15.62 -4.09 -8.65
C ARG A 253 16.25 -5.20 -7.82
N ASP A 254 15.42 -6.01 -7.13
CA ASP A 254 15.89 -7.10 -6.28
C ASP A 254 16.72 -8.10 -7.10
N THR A 255 16.29 -8.43 -8.32
CA THR A 255 17.08 -9.31 -9.22
C THR A 255 18.42 -8.70 -9.61
N PHE A 256 18.42 -7.42 -9.94
CA PHE A 256 19.66 -6.73 -10.33
C PHE A 256 20.64 -6.64 -9.15
N GLU A 257 20.17 -6.26 -7.99
CA GLU A 257 20.98 -6.17 -6.76
C GLU A 257 21.50 -7.55 -6.35
N ASP A 258 20.66 -8.57 -6.35
CA ASP A 258 21.02 -9.91 -5.89
C ASP A 258 21.87 -10.72 -6.87
N SER A 259 21.72 -10.50 -8.17
CA SER A 259 22.32 -11.39 -9.18
C SER A 259 23.43 -10.73 -10.02
N TYR A 260 23.44 -9.40 -10.11
CA TYR A 260 24.35 -8.67 -11.00
C TYR A 260 25.35 -7.78 -10.26
N VAL A 261 24.93 -7.05 -9.21
CA VAL A 261 25.80 -6.12 -8.49
C VAL A 261 26.92 -6.86 -7.79
N GLY A 262 28.18 -6.56 -8.19
CA GLY A 262 29.37 -7.20 -7.64
C GLY A 262 29.61 -8.66 -8.05
N LYS A 263 28.75 -9.26 -8.87
CA LYS A 263 28.80 -10.68 -9.27
C LYS A 263 29.09 -10.88 -10.77
N VAL A 264 28.68 -9.93 -11.60
CA VAL A 264 28.80 -10.00 -13.05
C VAL A 264 29.61 -8.83 -13.56
N ARG A 265 30.44 -9.05 -14.61
CA ARG A 265 31.18 -7.97 -15.27
C ARG A 265 30.21 -6.99 -15.92
N ASN A 266 30.50 -5.70 -15.82
CA ASN A 266 29.72 -4.65 -16.50
C ASN A 266 30.17 -4.53 -17.97
N ASP A 267 29.92 -5.57 -18.76
CA ASP A 267 30.19 -5.63 -20.20
C ASP A 267 28.88 -5.69 -21.02
N TYR A 268 29.01 -5.66 -22.34
CA TYR A 268 27.87 -5.67 -23.25
C TYR A 268 27.05 -6.96 -23.14
N ASP A 269 27.75 -8.10 -23.03
CA ASP A 269 27.09 -9.42 -23.00
C ASP A 269 26.24 -9.58 -21.73
N ALA A 270 26.78 -9.15 -20.59
CA ALA A 270 26.02 -9.16 -19.33
C ALA A 270 24.78 -8.27 -19.37
N LYS A 271 24.87 -7.10 -20.02
CA LYS A 271 23.70 -6.22 -20.23
C LYS A 271 22.66 -6.85 -21.14
N GLN A 272 23.07 -7.52 -22.22
CA GLN A 272 22.16 -8.23 -23.13
C GLN A 272 21.47 -9.41 -22.44
N MET A 273 22.19 -10.13 -21.58
CA MET A 273 21.61 -11.23 -20.78
C MET A 273 20.55 -10.70 -19.81
N PHE A 274 20.80 -9.55 -19.16
CA PHE A 274 19.81 -8.93 -18.28
C PHE A 274 18.57 -8.48 -19.03
N VAL A 275 18.74 -7.82 -20.19
CA VAL A 275 17.60 -7.40 -21.04
C VAL A 275 16.78 -8.60 -21.49
N ALA A 276 17.44 -9.69 -21.94
CA ALA A 276 16.73 -10.91 -22.33
C ALA A 276 15.97 -11.54 -21.16
N ALA A 277 16.51 -11.48 -19.96
CA ALA A 277 15.86 -11.94 -18.75
C ALA A 277 14.60 -11.10 -18.42
N LEU A 278 14.67 -9.77 -18.58
CA LEU A 278 13.53 -8.87 -18.42
C LEU A 278 12.43 -9.15 -19.45
N ASP A 279 12.77 -9.31 -20.73
CA ASP A 279 11.83 -9.64 -21.81
C ASP A 279 11.08 -10.95 -21.53
N ASN A 280 11.77 -11.95 -21.01
CA ASN A 280 11.15 -13.21 -20.62
C ASN A 280 10.22 -13.04 -19.40
N ALA A 281 10.63 -12.29 -18.38
CA ALA A 281 9.80 -12.00 -17.20
C ALA A 281 8.50 -11.29 -17.59
N ILE A 282 8.57 -10.31 -18.50
CA ILE A 282 7.39 -9.57 -19.00
C ILE A 282 6.44 -10.50 -19.79
N LYS A 283 6.97 -11.36 -20.66
CA LYS A 283 6.16 -12.28 -21.50
C LYS A 283 5.41 -13.33 -20.70
N TYR A 284 5.95 -13.76 -19.56
CA TYR A 284 5.38 -14.83 -18.73
C TYR A 284 4.73 -14.32 -17.44
N SER A 285 4.50 -13.01 -17.34
CA SER A 285 3.87 -12.44 -16.15
C SER A 285 2.37 -12.72 -16.09
N PRO A 286 1.84 -13.11 -14.92
CA PRO A 286 0.40 -13.27 -14.70
C PRO A 286 -0.39 -11.96 -14.74
N ALA A 287 0.26 -10.80 -14.88
CA ALA A 287 -0.41 -9.50 -15.04
C ALA A 287 -0.93 -9.25 -16.46
N GLY A 288 -0.61 -10.11 -17.44
CA GLY A 288 -1.06 -10.04 -18.83
C GLY A 288 -2.14 -11.04 -19.22
N ALA A 289 -2.73 -11.76 -18.26
CA ALA A 289 -3.85 -12.68 -18.51
C ALA A 289 -5.15 -12.14 -17.88
#